data_511dbd8092260ffb981e2fc49a1c22ba
#
_entry.id   511dbd8092260ffb981e2fc49a1c22ba
#
_cell.length_a   1.000
_cell.length_b   1.000
_cell.length_c   1.000
_cell.angle_alpha   90.00
_cell.angle_beta   90.00
_cell.angle_gamma   90.00
#
_symmetry.space_group_name_H-M   'P 1'
#
loop_
_entity.id
_entity.type
_entity.pdbx_description
1 polymer ?
#
loop_
_entity_poly.entity_id
_entity_poly.type
_entity_poly.pdbx_seq_one_letter_code
_entity_poly.pdbx_strand_id
1 'polypeptide(L)'
;MKIRYIIILLACTLCLSGLAQKRDKSTVIEFRLKKQTYMAQKAGLTEEESQKFFPLYFEFLDKKKEINKQAWSIAKKGKAPETTDQEYEEIIDNFFDNQEAIIELEKEYIKKYREILSDKKIYMVYWAEIKFSRNMMKILQEMDDKKK
;
A
#
# COMPACT_ATOMS: atom_id res chain seq x y z
N MET A 1 8.55 -47.72 -13.88
CA MET A 1 7.80 -47.29 -12.68
C MET A 1 8.35 -45.99 -12.06
N LYS A 2 9.65 -45.75 -11.96
CA LYS A 2 10.24 -44.57 -11.30
C LYS A 2 9.87 -43.21 -11.96
N ILE A 3 9.73 -43.14 -13.27
CA ILE A 3 9.40 -41.90 -14.02
C ILE A 3 7.96 -41.41 -13.72
N ARG A 4 7.00 -42.34 -13.51
CA ARG A 4 5.61 -41.97 -13.21
C ARG A 4 5.46 -41.29 -11.84
N TYR A 5 6.29 -41.64 -10.86
CA TYR A 5 6.28 -40.99 -9.53
C TYR A 5 6.96 -39.62 -9.56
N ILE A 6 7.94 -39.41 -10.42
CA ILE A 6 8.60 -38.11 -10.61
C ILE A 6 7.62 -37.10 -11.22
N ILE A 7 6.81 -37.52 -12.20
CA ILE A 7 5.79 -36.64 -12.82
C ILE A 7 4.69 -36.27 -11.83
N ILE A 8 4.26 -37.22 -10.97
CA ILE A 8 3.25 -36.95 -9.93
C ILE A 8 3.80 -36.01 -8.84
N LEU A 9 5.08 -36.16 -8.48
CA LEU A 9 5.72 -35.25 -7.51
C LEU A 9 5.88 -33.82 -8.06
N LEU A 10 6.18 -33.68 -9.35
CA LEU A 10 6.30 -32.38 -10.02
C LEU A 10 4.93 -31.68 -10.15
N ALA A 11 3.86 -32.42 -10.37
CA ALA A 11 2.50 -31.87 -10.45
C ALA A 11 1.97 -31.34 -9.11
N CYS A 12 2.36 -31.98 -7.99
CA CYS A 12 1.98 -31.51 -6.64
C CYS A 12 2.65 -30.20 -6.23
N THR A 13 3.87 -29.89 -6.71
CA THR A 13 4.56 -28.65 -6.37
C THR A 13 3.97 -27.43 -7.07
N LEU A 14 3.36 -27.58 -8.24
CA LEU A 14 2.70 -26.50 -8.98
C LEU A 14 1.35 -26.06 -8.36
N CYS A 15 0.67 -26.94 -7.64
CA CYS A 15 -0.62 -26.60 -6.98
C CYS A 15 -0.48 -25.77 -5.71
N LEU A 16 0.66 -25.86 -5.02
CA LEU A 16 0.90 -25.11 -3.77
C LEU A 16 1.17 -23.60 -3.99
N SER A 17 1.72 -23.23 -5.14
CA SER A 17 2.01 -21.82 -5.49
C SER A 17 0.73 -21.01 -5.74
N GLY A 18 -0.32 -21.63 -6.28
CA GLY A 18 -1.59 -20.96 -6.56
C GLY A 18 -2.40 -20.62 -5.30
N LEU A 19 -2.30 -21.43 -4.25
CA LEU A 19 -3.04 -21.20 -3.00
C LEU A 19 -2.43 -20.08 -2.15
N ALA A 20 -1.11 -19.93 -2.13
CA ALA A 20 -0.42 -18.85 -1.41
C ALA A 20 -0.74 -17.49 -2.03
N GLN A 21 -0.74 -17.37 -3.35
CA GLN A 21 -1.03 -16.11 -4.06
C GLN A 21 -2.50 -15.69 -3.96
N LYS A 22 -3.43 -16.67 -3.87
CA LYS A 22 -4.86 -16.38 -3.67
C LYS A 22 -5.15 -15.89 -2.24
N ARG A 23 -4.43 -16.41 -1.25
CA ARG A 23 -4.54 -16.00 0.15
C ARG A 23 -4.08 -14.55 0.36
N ASP A 24 -3.00 -14.15 -0.29
CA ASP A 24 -2.45 -12.79 -0.21
C ASP A 24 -3.42 -11.74 -0.81
N LYS A 25 -3.98 -12.01 -1.99
CA LYS A 25 -4.99 -11.14 -2.63
C LYS A 25 -6.26 -10.98 -1.78
N SER A 26 -6.76 -12.05 -1.17
CA SER A 26 -7.93 -12.01 -0.30
C SER A 26 -7.70 -11.12 0.93
N THR A 27 -6.54 -11.22 1.55
CA THR A 27 -6.15 -10.41 2.70
C THR A 27 -6.07 -8.92 2.36
N VAL A 28 -5.53 -8.57 1.19
CA VAL A 28 -5.45 -7.18 0.71
C VAL A 28 -6.85 -6.60 0.46
N ILE A 29 -7.74 -7.36 -0.18
CA ILE A 29 -9.12 -6.92 -0.44
C ILE A 29 -9.87 -6.70 0.88
N GLU A 30 -9.77 -7.64 1.81
CA GLU A 30 -10.41 -7.52 3.13
C GLU A 30 -9.89 -6.30 3.91
N PHE A 31 -8.58 -6.06 3.88
CA PHE A 31 -7.99 -4.89 4.51
C PHE A 31 -8.48 -3.58 3.89
N ARG A 32 -8.53 -3.48 2.54
CA ARG A 32 -9.07 -2.31 1.84
C ARG A 32 -10.53 -2.07 2.22
N LEU A 33 -11.34 -3.11 2.28
CA LEU A 33 -12.75 -3.01 2.65
C LEU A 33 -12.94 -2.52 4.09
N LYS A 34 -12.18 -3.06 5.05
CA LYS A 34 -12.19 -2.59 6.45
C LYS A 34 -11.80 -1.12 6.56
N LYS A 35 -10.74 -0.72 5.84
CA LYS A 35 -10.28 0.67 5.80
C LYS A 35 -11.34 1.60 5.21
N GLN A 36 -11.94 1.23 4.09
CA GLN A 36 -13.02 1.95 3.43
C GLN A 36 -14.21 2.16 4.35
N THR A 37 -14.72 1.09 4.96
CA THR A 37 -15.87 1.14 5.88
C THR A 37 -15.59 2.06 7.07
N TYR A 38 -14.40 1.92 7.67
CA TYR A 38 -14.00 2.78 8.80
C TYR A 38 -13.93 4.25 8.41
N MET A 39 -13.29 4.56 7.28
CA MET A 39 -13.13 5.94 6.80
C MET A 39 -14.46 6.56 6.41
N ALA A 40 -15.34 5.85 5.70
CA ALA A 40 -16.67 6.31 5.33
C ALA A 40 -17.50 6.68 6.56
N GLN A 41 -17.53 5.81 7.57
CA GLN A 41 -18.22 6.07 8.83
C GLN A 41 -17.67 7.30 9.57
N LYS A 42 -16.34 7.41 9.71
CA LYS A 42 -15.72 8.51 10.47
C LYS A 42 -15.82 9.85 9.78
N ALA A 43 -15.81 9.86 8.44
CA ALA A 43 -15.95 11.08 7.65
C ALA A 43 -17.42 11.45 7.34
N GLY A 44 -18.37 10.59 7.68
CA GLY A 44 -19.79 10.81 7.39
C GLY A 44 -20.08 10.87 5.89
N LEU A 45 -19.42 9.97 5.12
CA LEU A 45 -19.68 9.90 3.68
C LEU A 45 -21.02 9.21 3.42
N THR A 46 -21.77 9.73 2.45
CA THR A 46 -22.92 9.02 1.91
C THR A 46 -22.49 7.83 1.06
N GLU A 47 -23.42 6.95 0.74
CA GLU A 47 -23.15 5.81 -0.16
C GLU A 47 -22.67 6.30 -1.54
N GLU A 48 -23.32 7.32 -2.10
CA GLU A 48 -22.94 7.90 -3.39
C GLU A 48 -21.53 8.52 -3.35
N GLU A 49 -21.21 9.29 -2.32
CA GLU A 49 -19.88 9.85 -2.12
C GLU A 49 -18.82 8.74 -1.98
N SER A 50 -19.11 7.71 -1.22
CA SER A 50 -18.21 6.56 -1.02
C SER A 50 -17.93 5.83 -2.31
N GLN A 51 -18.95 5.56 -3.12
CA GLN A 51 -18.81 4.89 -4.41
C GLN A 51 -17.93 5.66 -5.40
N LYS A 52 -17.98 7.00 -5.37
CA LYS A 52 -17.16 7.85 -6.24
C LYS A 52 -15.74 8.10 -5.68
N PHE A 53 -15.63 8.28 -4.37
CA PHE A 53 -14.38 8.64 -3.72
C PHE A 53 -13.38 7.49 -3.61
N PHE A 54 -13.79 6.30 -3.13
CA PHE A 54 -12.84 5.23 -2.82
C PHE A 54 -12.10 4.65 -4.01
N PRO A 55 -12.65 4.57 -5.23
CA PRO A 55 -11.87 4.20 -6.40
C PRO A 55 -10.68 5.14 -6.65
N LEU A 56 -10.90 6.46 -6.58
CA LEU A 56 -9.84 7.46 -6.72
C LEU A 56 -8.83 7.40 -5.57
N TYR A 57 -9.30 7.20 -4.35
CA TYR A 57 -8.43 7.06 -3.18
C TYR A 57 -7.50 5.84 -3.28
N PHE A 58 -8.00 4.70 -3.70
CA PHE A 58 -7.17 3.51 -3.88
C PHE A 58 -6.25 3.62 -5.09
N GLU A 59 -6.68 4.27 -6.17
CA GLU A 59 -5.81 4.60 -7.30
C GLU A 59 -4.63 5.47 -6.86
N PHE A 60 -4.89 6.51 -6.08
CA PHE A 60 -3.85 7.34 -5.47
C PHE A 60 -2.86 6.51 -4.65
N LEU A 61 -3.35 5.63 -3.79
CA LEU A 61 -2.47 4.77 -2.98
C LEU A 61 -1.61 3.83 -3.83
N ASP A 62 -2.17 3.28 -4.90
CA ASP A 62 -1.44 2.39 -5.80
C ASP A 62 -0.35 3.15 -6.57
N LYS A 63 -0.63 4.36 -7.07
CA LYS A 63 0.38 5.25 -7.70
C LYS A 63 1.47 5.67 -6.70
N LYS A 64 1.09 6.08 -5.50
CA LYS A 64 2.05 6.42 -4.42
C LYS A 64 2.95 5.25 -4.07
N LYS A 65 2.40 4.03 -4.03
CA LYS A 65 3.17 2.81 -3.80
C LYS A 65 4.18 2.56 -4.91
N GLU A 66 3.83 2.80 -6.17
CA GLU A 66 4.75 2.60 -7.30
C GLU A 66 5.90 3.61 -7.28
N ILE A 67 5.63 4.89 -7.00
CA ILE A 67 6.66 5.92 -6.80
C ILE A 67 7.62 5.48 -5.69
N ASN A 68 7.11 5.10 -4.52
CA ASN A 68 7.94 4.63 -3.42
C ASN A 68 8.75 3.38 -3.75
N LYS A 69 8.20 2.45 -4.54
CA LYS A 69 8.90 1.23 -4.96
C LYS A 69 10.11 1.55 -5.83
N GLN A 70 9.99 2.53 -6.72
CA GLN A 70 11.10 3.01 -7.55
C GLN A 70 12.21 3.61 -6.67
N ALA A 71 11.87 4.52 -5.74
CA ALA A 71 12.83 5.11 -4.81
C ALA A 71 13.51 4.06 -3.93
N TRP A 72 12.77 3.07 -3.43
CA TRP A 72 13.35 1.95 -2.68
C TRP A 72 14.32 1.10 -3.51
N SER A 73 14.05 0.94 -4.79
CA SER A 73 14.95 0.24 -5.71
C SER A 73 16.29 0.97 -5.85
N ILE A 74 16.26 2.30 -5.93
CA ILE A 74 17.46 3.14 -5.98
C ILE A 74 18.19 3.12 -4.63
N ALA A 75 17.49 3.31 -3.52
CA ALA A 75 18.07 3.31 -2.18
C ALA A 75 18.79 2.01 -1.82
N LYS A 76 18.34 0.87 -2.36
CA LYS A 76 19.02 -0.43 -2.15
C LYS A 76 20.43 -0.48 -2.72
N LYS A 77 20.75 0.32 -3.75
CA LYS A 77 22.11 0.37 -4.33
C LYS A 77 23.13 0.86 -3.31
N GLY A 78 22.74 1.78 -2.41
CA GLY A 78 23.61 2.26 -1.34
C GLY A 78 23.99 1.25 -0.26
N LYS A 79 23.53 -0.02 -0.37
CA LYS A 79 23.96 -1.11 0.52
C LYS A 79 25.17 -1.88 0.01
N ALA A 80 25.59 -1.61 -1.21
CA ALA A 80 26.78 -2.25 -1.78
C ALA A 80 28.04 -1.68 -1.10
N PRO A 81 29.03 -2.52 -0.73
CA PRO A 81 30.23 -2.06 -0.04
C PRO A 81 31.08 -1.09 -0.89
N GLU A 82 30.95 -1.16 -2.21
CA GLU A 82 31.67 -0.35 -3.19
C GLU A 82 30.94 0.96 -3.55
N THR A 83 29.80 1.29 -2.91
CA THR A 83 29.04 2.51 -3.20
C THR A 83 29.89 3.75 -2.94
N THR A 84 30.02 4.59 -3.94
CA THR A 84 30.80 5.84 -3.90
C THR A 84 30.01 6.99 -3.27
N ASP A 85 30.69 8.05 -2.83
CA ASP A 85 30.05 9.25 -2.30
C ASP A 85 29.12 9.92 -3.33
N GLN A 86 29.49 9.91 -4.61
CA GLN A 86 28.63 10.43 -5.68
C GLN A 86 27.34 9.61 -5.82
N GLU A 87 27.40 8.29 -5.71
CA GLU A 87 26.20 7.45 -5.74
C GLU A 87 25.31 7.65 -4.50
N TYR A 88 25.91 7.95 -3.34
CA TYR A 88 25.12 8.34 -2.16
C TYR A 88 24.44 9.70 -2.36
N GLU A 89 25.09 10.69 -2.98
CA GLU A 89 24.48 11.96 -3.35
C GLU A 89 23.27 11.76 -4.25
N GLU A 90 23.39 10.98 -5.33
CA GLU A 90 22.30 10.65 -6.24
C GLU A 90 21.12 9.92 -5.52
N ILE A 91 21.41 9.05 -4.56
CA ILE A 91 20.39 8.37 -3.74
C ILE A 91 19.66 9.36 -2.85
N ILE A 92 20.37 10.30 -2.24
CA ILE A 92 19.79 11.35 -1.38
C ILE A 92 18.90 12.26 -2.21
N ASP A 93 19.37 12.74 -3.36
CA ASP A 93 18.60 13.59 -4.26
C ASP A 93 17.32 12.88 -4.73
N ASN A 94 17.44 11.62 -5.14
CA ASN A 94 16.27 10.81 -5.52
C ASN A 94 15.26 10.65 -4.38
N PHE A 95 15.70 10.64 -3.13
CA PHE A 95 14.78 10.60 -1.99
C PHE A 95 13.92 11.87 -1.90
N PHE A 96 14.50 13.06 -2.16
CA PHE A 96 13.75 14.31 -2.18
C PHE A 96 12.84 14.42 -3.40
N ASP A 97 13.33 14.04 -4.59
CA ASP A 97 12.52 14.01 -5.81
C ASP A 97 11.28 13.09 -5.65
N ASN A 98 11.46 11.95 -5.00
CA ASN A 98 10.37 11.03 -4.69
C ASN A 98 9.33 11.69 -3.76
N GLN A 99 9.76 12.45 -2.75
CA GLN A 99 8.83 13.15 -1.87
C GLN A 99 8.07 14.25 -2.62
N GLU A 100 8.74 15.01 -3.47
CA GLU A 100 8.13 16.04 -4.30
C GLU A 100 7.08 15.42 -5.25
N ALA A 101 7.42 14.34 -5.94
CA ALA A 101 6.50 13.61 -6.80
C ALA A 101 5.25 13.12 -6.05
N ILE A 102 5.39 12.66 -4.80
CA ILE A 102 4.26 12.25 -3.96
C ILE A 102 3.39 13.45 -3.59
N ILE A 103 4.00 14.60 -3.26
CA ILE A 103 3.26 15.83 -2.91
C ILE A 103 2.45 16.32 -4.12
N GLU A 104 3.06 16.35 -5.31
CA GLU A 104 2.35 16.75 -6.53
C GLU A 104 1.20 15.79 -6.87
N LEU A 105 1.43 14.48 -6.76
CA LEU A 105 0.38 13.48 -6.90
C LEU A 105 -0.77 13.73 -5.92
N GLU A 106 -0.46 14.01 -4.66
CA GLU A 106 -1.46 14.27 -3.62
C GLU A 106 -2.29 15.52 -3.94
N LYS A 107 -1.65 16.61 -4.38
CA LYS A 107 -2.32 17.84 -4.82
C LYS A 107 -3.28 17.58 -6.00
N GLU A 108 -2.88 16.72 -6.96
CA GLU A 108 -3.73 16.31 -8.09
C GLU A 108 -4.99 15.61 -7.59
N TYR A 109 -4.84 14.64 -6.66
CA TYR A 109 -5.98 13.88 -6.15
C TYR A 109 -6.87 14.70 -5.23
N ILE A 110 -6.34 15.66 -4.47
CA ILE A 110 -7.16 16.63 -3.70
C ILE A 110 -8.11 17.39 -4.63
N LYS A 111 -7.65 17.82 -5.82
CA LYS A 111 -8.54 18.48 -6.78
C LYS A 111 -9.69 17.55 -7.20
N LYS A 112 -9.40 16.28 -7.51
CA LYS A 112 -10.42 15.29 -7.87
C LYS A 112 -11.38 15.01 -6.70
N TYR A 113 -10.87 14.95 -5.46
CA TYR A 113 -11.70 14.73 -4.26
C TYR A 113 -12.67 15.90 -4.04
N ARG A 114 -12.27 17.13 -4.32
CA ARG A 114 -13.14 18.34 -4.21
C ARG A 114 -14.30 18.34 -5.19
N GLU A 115 -14.25 17.55 -6.25
CA GLU A 115 -15.38 17.36 -7.16
C GLU A 115 -16.48 16.46 -6.55
N ILE A 116 -16.14 15.69 -5.50
CA ILE A 116 -17.03 14.70 -4.88
C ILE A 116 -17.39 15.09 -3.46
N LEU A 117 -16.42 15.63 -2.70
CA LEU A 117 -16.51 15.88 -1.27
C LEU A 117 -16.27 17.34 -0.92
N SER A 118 -16.90 17.83 0.13
CA SER A 118 -16.52 19.10 0.74
C SER A 118 -15.13 19.02 1.41
N ASP A 119 -14.43 20.15 1.55
CA ASP A 119 -13.14 20.22 2.23
C ASP A 119 -13.21 19.67 3.67
N LYS A 120 -14.32 19.88 4.37
CA LYS A 120 -14.57 19.29 5.69
C LYS A 120 -14.54 17.75 5.64
N LYS A 121 -15.20 17.13 4.66
CA LYS A 121 -15.22 15.67 4.51
C LYS A 121 -13.87 15.14 4.09
N ILE A 122 -13.14 15.84 3.22
CA ILE A 122 -11.76 15.51 2.85
C ILE A 122 -10.87 15.51 4.11
N TYR A 123 -10.93 16.56 4.93
CA TYR A 123 -10.21 16.61 6.20
C TYR A 123 -10.55 15.43 7.12
N MET A 124 -11.85 15.11 7.25
CA MET A 124 -12.30 13.99 8.08
C MET A 124 -11.83 12.63 7.55
N VAL A 125 -11.73 12.46 6.24
CA VAL A 125 -11.16 11.27 5.61
C VAL A 125 -9.68 11.11 5.99
N TYR A 126 -8.87 12.16 5.86
CA TYR A 126 -7.46 12.15 6.27
C TYR A 126 -7.29 11.82 7.75
N TRP A 127 -8.11 12.44 8.59
CA TRP A 127 -8.10 12.17 10.03
C TRP A 127 -8.47 10.71 10.36
N ALA A 128 -9.48 10.19 9.67
CA ALA A 128 -9.89 8.79 9.80
C ALA A 128 -8.77 7.83 9.36
N GLU A 129 -8.07 8.15 8.26
CA GLU A 129 -6.92 7.35 7.79
C GLU A 129 -5.80 7.29 8.83
N ILE A 130 -5.42 8.45 9.41
CA ILE A 130 -4.41 8.52 10.46
C ILE A 130 -4.82 7.65 11.67
N LYS A 131 -6.07 7.75 12.11
CA LYS A 131 -6.60 6.95 13.23
C LYS A 131 -6.60 5.46 12.90
N PHE A 132 -7.03 5.07 11.70
CA PHE A 132 -7.02 3.68 11.27
C PHE A 132 -5.60 3.11 11.29
N SER A 133 -4.64 3.84 10.74
CA SER A 133 -3.23 3.42 10.71
C SER A 133 -2.64 3.25 12.12
N ARG A 134 -2.93 4.19 13.03
CA ARG A 134 -2.49 4.09 14.44
C ARG A 134 -3.10 2.88 15.15
N ASN A 135 -4.38 2.60 14.93
CA ASN A 135 -5.05 1.44 15.52
C ASN A 135 -4.44 0.13 14.99
N MET A 136 -4.15 0.05 13.69
CA MET A 136 -3.49 -1.11 13.09
C MET A 136 -2.10 -1.34 13.69
N MET A 137 -1.30 -0.29 13.87
CA MET A 137 0.03 -0.40 14.50
C MET A 137 -0.05 -0.94 15.92
N LYS A 138 -1.03 -0.50 16.72
CA LYS A 138 -1.25 -1.04 18.07
C LYS A 138 -1.58 -2.53 18.06
N ILE A 139 -2.50 -2.95 17.16
CA ILE A 139 -2.87 -4.36 17.04
C ILE A 139 -1.65 -5.22 16.66
N LEU A 140 -0.81 -4.75 15.73
CA LEU A 140 0.41 -5.46 15.33
C LEU A 140 1.40 -5.58 16.51
N GLN A 141 1.61 -4.51 17.29
CA GLN A 141 2.46 -4.53 18.47
C GLN A 141 1.96 -5.54 19.50
N GLU A 142 0.65 -5.53 19.81
CA GLU A 142 0.04 -6.47 20.75
C GLU A 142 0.15 -7.94 20.29
N MET A 143 0.13 -8.17 18.98
CA MET A 143 0.31 -9.52 18.42
C MET A 143 1.77 -9.99 18.53
N ASP A 144 2.74 -9.08 18.35
CA ASP A 144 4.16 -9.41 18.47
C ASP A 144 4.55 -9.67 19.94
N ASP A 145 3.99 -8.91 20.88
CA ASP A 145 4.24 -9.10 22.31
C ASP A 145 3.67 -10.42 22.84
N LYS A 146 2.57 -10.92 22.24
CA LYS A 146 1.99 -12.24 22.59
C LYS A 146 2.78 -13.43 22.01
N LYS A 147 3.71 -13.20 21.08
CA LYS A 147 4.55 -14.25 20.49
C LYS A 147 5.90 -14.41 21.19
N LYS A 148 6.26 -13.49 22.07
CA LYS A 148 7.45 -13.55 22.94
C LYS A 148 7.15 -14.23 24.25
#